data_7fa8237046fc741c4c2de33791861adc
#
_entry.id   7fa8237046fc741c4c2de33791861adc
#
_cell.length_a   1.000
_cell.length_b   1.000
_cell.length_c   1.000
_cell.angle_alpha   90.00
_cell.angle_beta   90.00
_cell.angle_gamma   90.00
#
_symmetry.space_group_name_H-M   'P 1'
#
loop_
_entity.id
_entity.type
_entity.pdbx_description
1 polymer ?
#
loop_
_entity_poly.entity_id
_entity_poly.type
_entity_poly.pdbx_seq_one_letter_code
_entity_poly.pdbx_strand_id
1 'polypeptide(L)'
;GPMEVLTVGVVGTFAVGFLLERLVRFRSEHPRIELRLLTHNNKVDLSAESLDYAIQFGDGAWRSVQADHIMVAPLSPLCAPSLLEQLQHPDDLRTQRLLRSYRGQDWQAWLRAAGAKGVTPRGPLFDASAIMVQAAMFGEGVALAPPCMFARELQQGRLAQPFDLAVDVGGYWLTRLMSKEPTPAMLAFRTWLLAVV
;
A
#
# COMPACT_ATOMS: atom_id res chain seq x y z
N GLY A 1 -23.00 -26.90 3.93
CA GLY A 1 -21.89 -27.52 3.25
C GLY A 1 -20.56 -27.27 3.97
N PRO A 2 -19.47 -27.93 3.56
CA PRO A 2 -18.18 -27.75 4.19
C PRO A 2 -17.63 -26.34 4.02
N MET A 3 -16.85 -25.88 5.00
CA MET A 3 -16.12 -24.64 4.90
C MET A 3 -14.99 -24.77 3.89
N GLU A 4 -14.76 -23.74 3.10
CA GLU A 4 -13.59 -23.65 2.23
C GLU A 4 -12.62 -22.63 2.78
N VAL A 5 -11.36 -23.00 2.92
CA VAL A 5 -10.33 -22.09 3.43
C VAL A 5 -9.72 -21.31 2.28
N LEU A 6 -9.59 -20.00 2.47
CA LEU A 6 -8.93 -19.11 1.51
C LEU A 6 -7.82 -18.37 2.26
N THR A 7 -6.57 -18.55 1.83
CA THR A 7 -5.41 -17.92 2.44
C THR A 7 -4.87 -16.82 1.53
N VAL A 8 -4.89 -15.59 2.02
CA VAL A 8 -4.47 -14.41 1.27
C VAL A 8 -3.36 -13.69 2.02
N GLY A 9 -2.20 -13.55 1.35
CA GLY A 9 -1.13 -12.69 1.82
C GLY A 9 -1.37 -11.27 1.33
N VAL A 10 -1.40 -10.29 2.22
CA VAL A 10 -1.71 -8.92 1.85
C VAL A 10 -0.66 -7.96 2.38
N VAL A 11 -0.16 -7.05 1.52
CA VAL A 11 0.73 -5.99 1.97
C VAL A 11 0.02 -5.14 3.02
N GLY A 12 0.70 -4.90 4.15
CA GLY A 12 0.07 -4.33 5.34
C GLY A 12 -0.62 -2.99 5.09
N THR A 13 -0.05 -2.13 4.25
CA THR A 13 -0.64 -0.83 3.92
C THR A 13 -2.02 -0.97 3.27
N PHE A 14 -2.16 -1.91 2.33
CA PHE A 14 -3.45 -2.18 1.70
C PHE A 14 -4.43 -2.81 2.68
N ALA A 15 -3.94 -3.70 3.54
CA ALA A 15 -4.79 -4.36 4.54
C ALA A 15 -5.49 -3.33 5.43
N VAL A 16 -4.72 -2.42 6.06
CA VAL A 16 -5.29 -1.44 7.00
C VAL A 16 -5.94 -0.25 6.30
N GLY A 17 -5.44 0.11 5.12
CA GLY A 17 -5.94 1.29 4.41
C GLY A 17 -7.20 1.04 3.58
N PHE A 18 -7.45 -0.22 3.21
CA PHE A 18 -8.55 -0.53 2.30
C PHE A 18 -9.30 -1.80 2.66
N LEU A 19 -8.61 -2.92 2.84
CA LEU A 19 -9.24 -4.25 2.83
C LEU A 19 -10.07 -4.53 4.08
N LEU A 20 -9.50 -4.30 5.28
CA LEU A 20 -10.13 -4.70 6.53
C LEU A 20 -11.52 -4.09 6.71
N GLU A 21 -11.67 -2.84 6.36
CA GLU A 21 -12.94 -2.12 6.47
C GLU A 21 -14.06 -2.77 5.64
N ARG A 22 -13.71 -3.43 4.55
CA ARG A 22 -14.64 -4.02 3.60
C ARG A 22 -14.88 -5.51 3.81
N LEU A 23 -14.06 -6.17 4.60
CA LEU A 23 -14.15 -7.63 4.81
C LEU A 23 -15.41 -8.09 5.52
N VAL A 24 -16.03 -7.23 6.33
CA VAL A 24 -17.30 -7.55 6.97
C VAL A 24 -18.34 -7.93 5.93
N ARG A 25 -18.38 -7.16 4.85
CA ARG A 25 -19.32 -7.43 3.74
C ARG A 25 -19.00 -8.75 3.05
N PHE A 26 -17.72 -9.00 2.75
CA PHE A 26 -17.32 -10.27 2.14
C PHE A 26 -17.74 -11.46 2.99
N ARG A 27 -17.51 -11.40 4.30
CA ARG A 27 -17.90 -12.47 5.22
C ARG A 27 -19.40 -12.72 5.24
N SER A 28 -20.19 -11.66 5.20
CA SER A 28 -21.66 -11.81 5.20
C SER A 28 -22.18 -12.39 3.89
N GLU A 29 -21.55 -12.07 2.77
CA GLU A 29 -21.93 -12.61 1.46
C GLU A 29 -21.42 -14.04 1.23
N HIS A 30 -20.34 -14.43 1.91
CA HIS A 30 -19.69 -15.74 1.74
C HIS A 30 -19.41 -16.40 3.08
N PRO A 31 -20.46 -16.78 3.85
CA PRO A 31 -20.28 -17.29 5.22
C PRO A 31 -19.59 -18.65 5.28
N ARG A 32 -19.45 -19.35 4.15
CA ARG A 32 -18.78 -20.67 4.10
C ARG A 32 -17.31 -20.56 3.72
N ILE A 33 -16.80 -19.36 3.51
CA ILE A 33 -15.37 -19.16 3.26
C ILE A 33 -14.70 -18.74 4.55
N GLU A 34 -13.75 -19.57 5.01
CA GLU A 34 -12.87 -19.20 6.10
C GLU A 34 -11.69 -18.43 5.50
N LEU A 35 -11.69 -17.11 5.66
CA LEU A 35 -10.62 -16.27 5.15
C LEU A 35 -9.49 -16.17 6.17
N ARG A 36 -8.28 -16.51 5.73
CA ARG A 36 -7.06 -16.37 6.51
C ARG A 36 -6.20 -15.29 5.87
N LEU A 37 -5.95 -14.22 6.61
CA LEU A 37 -5.12 -13.11 6.16
C LEU A 37 -3.76 -13.17 6.82
N LEU A 38 -2.73 -13.12 6.00
CA LEU A 38 -1.34 -13.00 6.42
C LEU A 38 -0.81 -11.69 5.85
N THR A 39 -0.16 -10.86 6.67
CA THR A 39 0.42 -9.63 6.17
C THR A 39 1.87 -9.84 5.78
N HIS A 40 2.32 -9.08 4.80
CA HIS A 40 3.71 -9.04 4.37
C HIS A 40 4.13 -7.60 4.04
N ASN A 41 5.42 -7.38 3.88
CA ASN A 41 6.00 -6.07 3.56
C ASN A 41 6.42 -5.96 2.09
N ASN A 42 5.60 -6.50 1.22
CA ASN A 42 5.79 -6.53 -0.24
C ASN A 42 6.88 -7.48 -0.72
N LYS A 43 7.32 -8.39 0.15
CA LYS A 43 8.16 -9.53 -0.20
C LYS A 43 7.36 -10.79 0.13
N VAL A 44 6.92 -11.51 -0.89
CA VAL A 44 6.03 -12.64 -0.72
C VAL A 44 6.33 -13.71 -1.77
N ASP A 45 6.29 -14.97 -1.34
CA ASP A 45 6.40 -16.12 -2.21
C ASP A 45 5.14 -16.97 -2.04
N LEU A 46 4.28 -16.93 -3.04
CA LEU A 46 2.99 -17.64 -3.01
C LEU A 46 3.14 -19.13 -2.78
N SER A 47 4.15 -19.75 -3.40
CA SER A 47 4.37 -21.20 -3.28
C SER A 47 4.93 -21.56 -1.90
N ALA A 48 5.98 -20.86 -1.48
CA ALA A 48 6.65 -21.16 -0.21
C ALA A 48 5.74 -20.91 0.99
N GLU A 49 4.85 -19.93 0.91
CA GLU A 49 3.95 -19.57 2.01
C GLU A 49 2.57 -20.21 1.88
N SER A 50 2.37 -21.04 0.87
CA SER A 50 1.10 -21.76 0.62
C SER A 50 -0.10 -20.82 0.53
N LEU A 51 0.05 -19.70 -0.18
CA LEU A 51 -1.00 -18.72 -0.37
C LEU A 51 -1.83 -19.04 -1.61
N ASP A 52 -3.13 -18.83 -1.51
CA ASP A 52 -4.01 -18.86 -2.67
C ASP A 52 -3.86 -17.58 -3.49
N TYR A 53 -3.85 -16.44 -2.81
CA TYR A 53 -3.61 -15.12 -3.39
C TYR A 53 -2.59 -14.34 -2.58
N ALA A 54 -1.93 -13.41 -3.27
CA ALA A 54 -1.22 -12.31 -2.62
C ALA A 54 -1.70 -10.99 -3.21
N ILE A 55 -1.80 -9.97 -2.35
CA ILE A 55 -2.04 -8.60 -2.78
C ILE A 55 -0.72 -7.86 -2.58
N GLN A 56 -0.16 -7.36 -3.68
CA GLN A 56 1.18 -6.77 -3.74
C GLN A 56 1.14 -5.40 -4.40
N PHE A 57 2.10 -4.57 -4.05
CA PHE A 57 2.34 -3.30 -4.73
C PHE A 57 3.45 -3.47 -5.76
N GLY A 58 3.25 -2.95 -6.96
CA GLY A 58 4.25 -3.00 -8.02
C GLY A 58 3.67 -2.62 -9.38
N ASP A 59 4.40 -3.00 -10.42
CA ASP A 59 4.06 -2.72 -11.82
C ASP A 59 3.27 -3.83 -12.50
N GLY A 60 3.01 -4.93 -11.80
CA GLY A 60 2.28 -6.07 -12.35
C GLY A 60 3.16 -7.10 -13.07
N ALA A 61 4.47 -6.89 -13.13
CA ALA A 61 5.37 -7.73 -13.93
C ALA A 61 6.09 -8.77 -13.06
N TRP A 62 5.34 -9.62 -12.38
CA TRP A 62 5.91 -10.75 -11.64
C TRP A 62 5.90 -12.01 -12.51
N ARG A 63 6.96 -12.82 -12.34
CA ARG A 63 7.07 -14.10 -13.08
C ARG A 63 6.19 -15.17 -12.44
N SER A 64 5.67 -16.05 -13.29
CA SER A 64 4.94 -17.25 -12.88
C SER A 64 3.65 -16.98 -12.11
N VAL A 65 3.15 -15.77 -12.15
CA VAL A 65 1.89 -15.40 -11.50
C VAL A 65 0.94 -14.76 -12.51
N GLN A 66 -0.34 -14.99 -12.29
CA GLN A 66 -1.41 -14.22 -12.90
C GLN A 66 -1.64 -13.00 -12.03
N ALA A 67 -1.55 -11.81 -12.60
CA ALA A 67 -1.72 -10.57 -11.86
C ALA A 67 -2.94 -9.81 -12.38
N ASP A 68 -3.89 -9.53 -11.50
CA ASP A 68 -5.06 -8.71 -11.79
C ASP A 68 -4.89 -7.35 -11.13
N HIS A 69 -4.99 -6.29 -11.91
CA HIS A 69 -4.89 -4.93 -11.38
C HIS A 69 -6.05 -4.60 -10.47
N ILE A 70 -5.77 -4.10 -9.26
CA ILE A 70 -6.79 -3.67 -8.31
C ILE A 70 -7.01 -2.17 -8.42
N MET A 71 -5.95 -1.37 -8.18
CA MET A 71 -6.05 0.08 -8.21
C MET A 71 -4.68 0.73 -8.32
N VAL A 72 -4.65 1.91 -8.95
CA VAL A 72 -3.47 2.77 -8.91
C VAL A 72 -3.34 3.39 -7.51
N ALA A 73 -2.11 3.65 -7.10
CA ALA A 73 -1.85 4.21 -5.77
C ALA A 73 -0.67 5.18 -5.83
N PRO A 74 -0.86 6.37 -6.43
CA PRO A 74 0.21 7.35 -6.56
C PRO A 74 0.70 7.82 -5.20
N LEU A 75 2.01 8.10 -5.12
CA LEU A 75 2.68 8.48 -3.89
C LEU A 75 2.78 9.99 -3.77
N SER A 76 2.58 10.50 -2.57
CA SER A 76 2.79 11.90 -2.23
C SER A 76 3.41 12.02 -0.84
N PRO A 77 4.15 13.11 -0.56
CA PRO A 77 4.64 13.35 0.79
C PRO A 77 3.49 13.51 1.79
N LEU A 78 3.66 12.87 2.95
CA LEU A 78 2.70 12.90 4.06
C LEU A 78 3.46 13.20 5.35
N CYS A 79 2.89 14.06 6.21
CA CYS A 79 3.57 14.51 7.39
C CYS A 79 2.57 14.84 8.53
N ALA A 80 3.11 15.07 9.73
CA ALA A 80 2.32 15.62 10.81
C ALA A 80 1.82 17.03 10.41
N PRO A 81 0.57 17.40 10.76
CA PRO A 81 0.04 18.73 10.41
C PRO A 81 0.89 19.90 10.87
N SER A 82 1.63 19.73 11.98
CA SER A 82 2.51 20.78 12.52
C SER A 82 3.65 21.18 11.59
N LEU A 83 3.97 20.35 10.57
CA LEU A 83 5.02 20.66 9.62
C LEU A 83 4.55 21.46 8.40
N LEU A 84 3.24 21.66 8.23
CA LEU A 84 2.71 22.30 7.02
C LEU A 84 3.27 23.71 6.80
N GLU A 85 3.44 24.50 7.85
CA GLU A 85 3.97 25.86 7.73
C GLU A 85 5.40 25.89 7.20
N GLN A 86 6.17 24.82 7.43
CA GLN A 86 7.56 24.71 7.02
C GLN A 86 7.69 24.12 5.61
N LEU A 87 6.60 23.65 4.99
CA LEU A 87 6.59 22.95 3.72
C LEU A 87 5.72 23.67 2.71
N GLN A 88 6.13 24.87 2.32
CA GLN A 88 5.40 25.71 1.36
C GLN A 88 5.82 25.42 -0.08
N HIS A 89 7.02 24.92 -0.30
CA HIS A 89 7.58 24.59 -1.61
C HIS A 89 8.31 23.25 -1.52
N PRO A 90 8.32 22.43 -2.59
CA PRO A 90 9.03 21.14 -2.57
C PRO A 90 10.49 21.22 -2.13
N ASP A 91 11.20 22.32 -2.43
CA ASP A 91 12.58 22.51 -1.98
C ASP A 91 12.71 22.57 -0.45
N ASP A 92 11.64 22.91 0.26
CA ASP A 92 11.64 22.97 1.72
C ASP A 92 11.84 21.60 2.37
N LEU A 93 11.64 20.53 1.60
CA LEU A 93 11.92 19.16 2.06
C LEU A 93 13.39 18.97 2.45
N ARG A 94 14.30 19.82 1.95
CA ARG A 94 15.73 19.75 2.33
C ARG A 94 15.98 19.95 3.83
N THR A 95 15.05 20.58 4.53
CA THR A 95 15.16 20.82 5.98
C THR A 95 14.59 19.68 6.81
N GLN A 96 13.99 18.69 6.17
CA GLN A 96 13.26 17.63 6.85
C GLN A 96 13.97 16.28 6.71
N ARG A 97 13.75 15.41 7.68
CA ARG A 97 14.07 14.00 7.56
C ARG A 97 13.07 13.37 6.60
N LEU A 98 13.54 12.71 5.55
CA LEU A 98 12.67 12.00 4.61
C LEU A 98 12.69 10.52 4.96
N LEU A 99 11.56 10.01 5.40
CA LEU A 99 11.39 8.61 5.75
C LEU A 99 11.37 7.79 4.48
N ARG A 100 12.19 6.73 4.41
CA ARG A 100 12.43 5.99 3.17
C ARG A 100 11.90 4.57 3.27
N SER A 101 11.47 4.03 2.15
CA SER A 101 11.17 2.61 2.02
C SER A 101 12.35 1.88 1.37
N TYR A 102 12.33 0.54 1.47
CA TYR A 102 13.35 -0.28 0.80
C TYR A 102 13.24 -0.27 -0.72
N ARG A 103 12.23 0.36 -1.28
CA ARG A 103 12.08 0.51 -2.74
C ARG A 103 13.09 1.48 -3.35
N GLY A 104 13.75 2.29 -2.55
CA GLY A 104 14.96 3.03 -2.91
C GLY A 104 14.84 4.18 -3.91
N GLN A 105 13.89 4.12 -4.86
CA GLN A 105 13.77 5.07 -5.97
C GLN A 105 12.56 6.01 -5.86
N ASP A 106 11.70 5.79 -4.88
CA ASP A 106 10.41 6.50 -4.82
C ASP A 106 10.58 8.00 -4.56
N TRP A 107 11.42 8.37 -3.59
CA TRP A 107 11.69 9.77 -3.30
C TRP A 107 12.33 10.49 -4.49
N GLN A 108 13.29 9.86 -5.16
CA GLN A 108 13.92 10.45 -6.34
C GLN A 108 12.91 10.71 -7.46
N ALA A 109 11.98 9.78 -7.67
CA ALA A 109 10.92 9.92 -8.66
C ALA A 109 10.02 11.10 -8.33
N TRP A 110 9.60 11.23 -7.06
CA TRP A 110 8.74 12.33 -6.64
C TRP A 110 9.47 13.67 -6.73
N LEU A 111 10.69 13.75 -6.22
CA LEU A 111 11.49 14.99 -6.23
C LEU A 111 11.74 15.47 -7.66
N ARG A 112 11.99 14.54 -8.58
CA ARG A 112 12.17 14.86 -9.99
C ARG A 112 10.87 15.41 -10.59
N ALA A 113 9.75 14.76 -10.33
CA ALA A 113 8.44 15.21 -10.82
C ALA A 113 8.06 16.57 -10.27
N ALA A 114 8.43 16.87 -9.04
CA ALA A 114 8.17 18.16 -8.39
C ALA A 114 9.14 19.25 -8.82
N GLY A 115 10.22 18.92 -9.53
CA GLY A 115 11.28 19.87 -9.85
C GLY A 115 12.02 20.37 -8.62
N ALA A 116 12.05 19.59 -7.55
CA ALA A 116 12.71 19.96 -6.31
C ALA A 116 14.23 19.99 -6.47
N LYS A 117 14.87 20.96 -5.86
CA LYS A 117 16.33 21.17 -5.93
C LYS A 117 16.95 21.14 -4.55
N GLY A 118 18.15 20.58 -4.46
CA GLY A 118 18.93 20.56 -3.23
C GLY A 118 18.36 19.65 -2.16
N VAL A 119 17.51 18.69 -2.53
CA VAL A 119 16.92 17.74 -1.60
C VAL A 119 17.55 16.36 -1.82
N THR A 120 18.20 15.85 -0.79
CA THR A 120 18.74 14.49 -0.79
C THR A 120 17.98 13.67 0.23
N PRO A 121 17.33 12.56 -0.19
CA PRO A 121 16.60 11.72 0.76
C PRO A 121 17.56 11.15 1.81
N ARG A 122 17.37 11.56 3.05
CA ARG A 122 18.12 11.10 4.21
C ARG A 122 17.14 10.88 5.35
N GLY A 123 17.17 9.73 5.92
CA GLY A 123 16.29 9.39 7.02
C GLY A 123 16.25 7.89 7.20
N PRO A 124 15.52 7.43 8.21
CA PRO A 124 15.41 5.99 8.49
C PRO A 124 14.70 5.25 7.37
N LEU A 125 15.02 3.96 7.28
CA LEU A 125 14.41 3.02 6.33
C LEU A 125 13.33 2.21 7.04
N PHE A 126 12.22 2.02 6.35
CA PHE A 126 11.10 1.21 6.83
C PHE A 126 10.75 0.15 5.78
N ASP A 127 10.40 -1.02 6.23
CA ASP A 127 9.95 -2.09 5.33
C ASP A 127 8.43 -2.11 5.11
N ALA A 128 7.69 -1.29 5.88
CA ALA A 128 6.23 -1.19 5.78
C ALA A 128 5.79 0.26 5.76
N SER A 129 5.08 0.65 4.69
CA SER A 129 4.61 2.03 4.53
C SER A 129 3.64 2.45 5.64
N ALA A 130 2.79 1.53 6.13
CA ALA A 130 1.87 1.83 7.22
C ALA A 130 2.62 2.24 8.50
N ILE A 131 3.74 1.59 8.78
CA ILE A 131 4.59 1.94 9.95
C ILE A 131 5.32 3.26 9.70
N MET A 132 5.83 3.45 8.49
CA MET A 132 6.51 4.70 8.10
C MET A 132 5.60 5.92 8.27
N VAL A 133 4.33 5.82 7.87
CA VAL A 133 3.36 6.90 8.04
C VAL A 133 3.01 7.13 9.51
N GLN A 134 2.95 6.07 10.33
CA GLN A 134 2.81 6.23 11.79
C GLN A 134 3.96 7.06 12.35
N ALA A 135 5.19 6.77 11.94
CA ALA A 135 6.36 7.55 12.36
C ALA A 135 6.22 9.03 11.94
N ALA A 136 5.73 9.28 10.72
CA ALA A 136 5.49 10.65 10.26
C ALA A 136 4.44 11.37 11.14
N MET A 137 3.37 10.68 11.52
CA MET A 137 2.36 11.26 12.42
C MET A 137 2.93 11.62 13.78
N PHE A 138 3.95 10.91 14.25
CA PHE A 138 4.65 11.23 15.49
C PHE A 138 5.70 12.33 15.33
N GLY A 139 5.89 12.86 14.12
CA GLY A 139 6.83 13.95 13.89
C GLY A 139 8.24 13.52 13.52
N GLU A 140 8.46 12.25 13.19
CA GLU A 140 9.79 11.73 12.83
C GLU A 140 10.33 12.29 11.50
N GLY A 141 9.44 12.82 10.65
CA GLY A 141 9.81 13.34 9.34
C GLY A 141 8.66 13.28 8.36
N VAL A 142 9.00 13.29 7.09
CA VAL A 142 8.04 13.26 6.00
C VAL A 142 8.10 11.89 5.31
N ALA A 143 6.96 11.20 5.26
CA ALA A 143 6.82 9.92 4.57
C ALA A 143 6.41 10.15 3.11
N LEU A 144 6.72 9.20 2.24
CA LEU A 144 6.22 9.14 0.87
C LEU A 144 5.37 7.89 0.73
N ALA A 145 4.06 8.07 0.57
CA ALA A 145 3.12 6.95 0.59
C ALA A 145 1.84 7.32 -0.18
N PRO A 146 0.99 6.32 -0.52
CA PRO A 146 -0.25 6.60 -1.23
C PRO A 146 -1.27 7.28 -0.31
N PRO A 147 -1.67 8.52 -0.57
CA PRO A 147 -2.70 9.18 0.25
C PRO A 147 -4.00 8.39 0.31
N CYS A 148 -4.36 7.67 -0.75
CA CYS A 148 -5.60 6.89 -0.79
C CYS A 148 -5.65 5.78 0.26
N MET A 149 -4.51 5.33 0.79
CA MET A 149 -4.45 4.34 1.87
C MET A 149 -4.51 4.96 3.26
N PHE A 150 -4.53 6.29 3.36
CA PHE A 150 -4.51 7.03 4.61
C PHE A 150 -5.62 8.08 4.67
N ALA A 151 -6.71 7.84 3.95
CA ALA A 151 -7.83 8.80 3.86
C ALA A 151 -8.42 9.11 5.23
N ARG A 152 -8.51 8.12 6.13
CA ARG A 152 -9.06 8.31 7.48
C ARG A 152 -8.19 9.26 8.28
N GLU A 153 -6.89 9.04 8.28
CA GLU A 153 -5.92 9.85 9.02
C GLU A 153 -5.88 11.29 8.50
N LEU A 154 -5.99 11.46 7.18
CA LEU A 154 -6.07 12.78 6.55
C LEU A 154 -7.36 13.50 6.93
N GLN A 155 -8.50 12.82 6.89
CA GLN A 155 -9.79 13.39 7.27
C GLN A 155 -9.86 13.78 8.74
N GLN A 156 -9.23 13.00 9.61
CA GLN A 156 -9.20 13.25 11.04
C GLN A 156 -8.19 14.34 11.44
N GLY A 157 -7.43 14.86 10.49
CA GLY A 157 -6.43 15.88 10.77
C GLY A 157 -5.21 15.38 11.54
N ARG A 158 -4.95 14.08 11.55
CA ARG A 158 -3.76 13.49 12.18
C ARG A 158 -2.58 13.39 11.23
N LEU A 159 -2.85 13.50 9.94
CA LEU A 159 -1.89 13.45 8.86
C LEU A 159 -2.22 14.54 7.87
N ALA A 160 -1.22 15.11 7.21
CA ALA A 160 -1.39 16.14 6.21
C ALA A 160 -0.60 15.83 4.96
N GLN A 161 -1.11 16.29 3.83
CA GLN A 161 -0.45 16.20 2.53
C GLN A 161 -0.03 17.61 2.11
N PRO A 162 1.26 17.96 2.24
CA PRO A 162 1.68 19.35 2.00
C PRO A 162 1.68 19.77 0.54
N PHE A 163 1.75 18.81 -0.41
CA PHE A 163 1.83 19.12 -1.85
C PHE A 163 0.78 18.34 -2.62
N ASP A 164 0.17 18.99 -3.60
CA ASP A 164 -0.89 18.41 -4.44
C ASP A 164 -0.32 17.64 -5.65
N LEU A 165 0.85 17.08 -5.49
CA LEU A 165 1.52 16.28 -6.52
C LEU A 165 1.66 14.85 -6.03
N ALA A 166 1.23 13.91 -6.85
CA ALA A 166 1.44 12.49 -6.61
C ALA A 166 2.10 11.85 -7.82
N VAL A 167 2.99 10.89 -7.59
CA VAL A 167 3.70 10.22 -8.66
C VAL A 167 3.29 8.74 -8.70
N ASP A 168 2.98 8.26 -9.91
CA ASP A 168 2.62 6.86 -10.15
C ASP A 168 3.89 6.04 -10.32
N VAL A 169 4.19 5.22 -9.30
CA VAL A 169 5.32 4.27 -9.33
C VAL A 169 4.83 2.82 -9.25
N GLY A 170 3.52 2.61 -9.31
CA GLY A 170 2.91 1.29 -9.24
C GLY A 170 1.51 1.35 -8.65
N GLY A 171 0.91 0.18 -8.51
CA GLY A 171 -0.40 0.04 -7.92
C GLY A 171 -0.51 -1.27 -7.14
N TYR A 172 -1.72 -1.59 -6.70
CA TYR A 172 -1.98 -2.85 -6.01
C TYR A 172 -2.52 -3.86 -7.00
N TRP A 173 -2.07 -5.11 -6.85
CA TRP A 173 -2.37 -6.21 -7.74
C TRP A 173 -2.74 -7.45 -6.94
N LEU A 174 -3.74 -8.18 -7.42
CA LEU A 174 -4.10 -9.50 -6.90
C LEU A 174 -3.35 -10.54 -7.71
N THR A 175 -2.47 -11.30 -7.06
CA THR A 175 -1.62 -12.28 -7.73
C THR A 175 -1.93 -13.70 -7.26
N ARG A 176 -1.82 -14.65 -8.18
CA ARG A 176 -1.93 -16.08 -7.90
C ARG A 176 -0.94 -16.86 -8.77
N LEU A 177 -0.59 -18.06 -8.34
CA LEU A 177 0.26 -18.92 -9.15
C LEU A 177 -0.48 -19.33 -10.44
N MET A 178 0.20 -19.17 -11.59
CA MET A 178 -0.34 -19.61 -12.88
C MET A 178 -0.53 -21.12 -12.93
N SER A 179 0.29 -21.87 -12.18
CA SER A 179 0.29 -23.34 -12.18
C SER A 179 -0.88 -23.95 -11.40
N LYS A 180 -1.67 -23.13 -10.69
CA LYS A 180 -2.79 -23.63 -9.90
C LYS A 180 -4.11 -23.12 -10.46
N GLU A 181 -5.08 -24.03 -10.58
CA GLU A 181 -6.44 -23.66 -10.95
C GLU A 181 -7.11 -22.91 -9.80
N PRO A 182 -7.83 -21.80 -10.09
CA PRO A 182 -8.58 -21.11 -9.06
C PRO A 182 -9.69 -21.97 -8.47
N THR A 183 -9.81 -21.95 -7.15
CA THR A 183 -10.93 -22.59 -6.45
C THR A 183 -12.17 -21.70 -6.48
N PRO A 184 -13.36 -22.22 -6.15
CA PRO A 184 -14.56 -21.39 -6.02
C PRO A 184 -14.41 -20.24 -5.02
N ALA A 185 -13.73 -20.46 -3.90
CA ALA A 185 -13.47 -19.40 -2.91
C ALA A 185 -12.57 -18.32 -3.50
N MET A 186 -11.54 -18.71 -4.26
CA MET A 186 -10.66 -17.77 -4.94
C MET A 186 -11.44 -16.90 -5.94
N LEU A 187 -12.30 -17.50 -6.74
CA LEU A 187 -13.12 -16.77 -7.71
C LEU A 187 -14.09 -15.81 -7.02
N ALA A 188 -14.70 -16.24 -5.92
CA ALA A 188 -15.61 -15.39 -5.14
C ALA A 188 -14.87 -14.17 -4.57
N PHE A 189 -13.69 -14.38 -4.01
CA PHE A 189 -12.89 -13.29 -3.46
C PHE A 189 -12.44 -12.29 -4.54
N ARG A 190 -11.96 -12.81 -5.67
CA ARG A 190 -11.54 -11.97 -6.79
C ARG A 190 -12.69 -11.12 -7.31
N THR A 191 -13.84 -11.73 -7.55
CA THR A 191 -15.02 -11.02 -8.05
C THR A 191 -15.46 -9.92 -7.07
N TRP A 192 -15.50 -10.26 -5.78
CA TRP A 192 -15.85 -9.30 -4.75
C TRP A 192 -14.85 -8.14 -4.66
N LEU A 193 -13.56 -8.46 -4.62
CA LEU A 193 -12.51 -7.44 -4.47
C LEU A 193 -12.53 -6.45 -5.64
N LEU A 194 -12.61 -6.94 -6.88
CA LEU A 194 -12.62 -6.08 -8.06
C LEU A 194 -13.90 -5.25 -8.18
N ALA A 195 -14.96 -5.65 -7.50
CA ALA A 195 -16.23 -4.90 -7.48
C ALA A 195 -16.26 -3.79 -6.43
N VAL A 196 -15.45 -3.87 -5.36
CA VAL A 196 -15.47 -2.89 -4.27
C VAL A 196 -14.42 -1.79 -4.41
N VAL A 197 -13.55 -1.89 -5.40
CA VAL A 197 -12.55 -0.83 -5.68
C VAL A 197 -13.14 0.32 -6.49
#